data_268e5ae86dd1127dadc336d290cb2321
#
_entry.id   268e5ae86dd1127dadc336d290cb2321
#
_cell.length_a   1.000
_cell.length_b   1.000
_cell.length_c   1.000
_cell.angle_alpha   90.00
_cell.angle_beta   90.00
_cell.angle_gamma   90.00
#
_symmetry.space_group_name_H-M   'P 1'
#
loop_
_entity.id
_entity.type
_entity.pdbx_description
1 polymer ?
#
loop_
_entity_poly.entity_id
_entity_poly.type
_entity_poly.pdbx_seq_one_letter_code
_entity_poly.pdbx_strand_id
1 'polypeptide(L)'
;MDIVEKIDKLRKEKRWTKSMLATQAGITPNTVYNWYNNKKATPTRESIENVCSALGVSVISMYADVEAGDLTAEEIELLEAFRKIPDKKNAIALSTLKAMSE
;
A
#
# COMPACT_ATOMS: atom_id res chain seq x y z
N MET A 1 1.89 -6.21 -11.32
CA MET A 1 2.75 -5.43 -10.41
C MET A 1 2.39 -5.77 -8.98
N ASP A 2 3.34 -6.19 -8.16
CA ASP A 2 3.06 -6.46 -6.74
C ASP A 2 3.14 -5.17 -5.91
N ILE A 3 2.80 -5.28 -4.62
CA ILE A 3 2.74 -4.10 -3.75
C ILE A 3 4.11 -3.46 -3.54
N VAL A 4 5.17 -4.26 -3.46
CA VAL A 4 6.53 -3.73 -3.29
C VAL A 4 6.97 -2.95 -4.53
N GLU A 5 6.66 -3.45 -5.71
CA GLU A 5 6.94 -2.75 -6.97
C GLU A 5 6.17 -1.42 -7.04
N LYS A 6 4.93 -1.41 -6.59
CA LYS A 6 4.12 -0.18 -6.55
C LYS A 6 4.70 0.84 -5.57
N ILE A 7 5.09 0.38 -4.38
CA ILE A 7 5.75 1.23 -3.38
C ILE A 7 7.04 1.81 -3.97
N ASP A 8 7.83 0.98 -4.65
CA ASP A 8 9.08 1.42 -5.25
C ASP A 8 8.86 2.48 -6.33
N LYS A 9 7.85 2.30 -7.16
CA LYS A 9 7.48 3.26 -8.19
C LYS A 9 7.14 4.62 -7.57
N LEU A 10 6.30 4.63 -6.54
CA LEU A 10 5.89 5.86 -5.86
C LEU A 10 7.05 6.52 -5.12
N ARG A 11 7.92 5.70 -4.51
CA ARG A 11 9.13 6.19 -3.86
C ARG A 11 10.02 6.95 -4.86
N LYS A 12 10.24 6.36 -6.02
CA LYS A 12 11.07 6.96 -7.07
C LYS A 12 10.47 8.26 -7.60
N GLU A 13 9.17 8.32 -7.72
CA GLU A 13 8.47 9.54 -8.12
C GLU A 13 8.72 10.70 -7.16
N LYS A 14 8.85 10.39 -5.87
CA LYS A 14 9.18 11.38 -4.84
C LYS A 14 10.68 11.63 -4.71
N ARG A 15 11.50 10.89 -5.43
CA ARG A 15 12.96 10.95 -5.36
C ARG A 15 13.50 10.62 -3.96
N TRP A 16 12.82 9.73 -3.26
CA TRP A 16 13.27 9.26 -1.95
C TRP A 16 14.15 8.02 -2.10
N THR A 17 15.12 7.90 -1.19
CA THR A 17 15.85 6.64 -1.02
C THR A 17 14.98 5.68 -0.23
N LYS A 18 15.35 4.40 -0.19
CA LYS A 18 14.66 3.40 0.65
C LYS A 18 14.71 3.80 2.12
N SER A 19 15.82 4.35 2.56
CA SER A 19 16.00 4.84 3.94
C SER A 19 15.08 6.02 4.24
N MET A 20 14.93 6.94 3.30
CA MET A 20 14.02 8.08 3.45
C MET A 20 12.57 7.60 3.54
N LEU A 21 12.19 6.65 2.71
CA LEU A 21 10.85 6.05 2.77
C LEU A 21 10.59 5.47 4.16
N ALA A 22 11.54 4.70 4.69
CA ALA A 22 11.42 4.10 6.02
C ALA A 22 11.24 5.18 7.10
N THR A 23 12.07 6.21 7.08
CA THR A 23 12.00 7.31 8.03
C THR A 23 10.65 8.03 7.97
N GLN A 24 10.18 8.35 6.78
CA GLN A 24 8.91 9.05 6.59
C GLN A 24 7.71 8.18 7.01
N ALA A 25 7.80 6.88 6.81
CA ALA A 25 6.75 5.95 7.19
C ALA A 25 6.82 5.50 8.66
N GLY A 26 7.89 5.89 9.37
CA GLY A 26 8.06 5.49 10.78
C GLY A 26 8.41 4.02 10.95
N ILE A 27 9.02 3.40 9.94
CA ILE A 27 9.48 2.01 9.99
C ILE A 27 10.99 1.97 9.91
N THR A 28 11.59 0.84 10.34
CA THR A 28 13.04 0.71 10.30
C THR A 28 13.52 0.50 8.86
N PRO A 29 14.69 1.03 8.49
CA PRO A 29 15.25 0.78 7.17
C PRO A 29 15.43 -0.70 6.85
N ASN A 30 15.79 -1.51 7.84
CA ASN A 30 15.94 -2.96 7.66
C ASN A 30 14.64 -3.62 7.21
N THR A 31 13.51 -3.18 7.72
CA THR A 31 12.19 -3.69 7.31
C THR A 31 11.97 -3.42 5.82
N VAL A 32 12.25 -2.20 5.38
CA VAL A 32 12.10 -1.82 3.97
C VAL A 32 13.06 -2.61 3.09
N TYR A 33 14.33 -2.70 3.47
CA TYR A 33 15.32 -3.47 2.72
C TYR A 33 14.93 -4.94 2.60
N ASN A 34 14.32 -5.50 3.65
CA ASN A 34 13.88 -6.89 3.63
C ASN A 34 12.80 -7.13 2.57
N TRP A 35 11.90 -6.18 2.36
CA TRP A 35 10.89 -6.30 1.29
C TRP A 35 11.52 -6.42 -0.09
N TYR A 36 12.62 -5.72 -0.33
CA TYR A 36 13.32 -5.74 -1.63
C TYR A 36 14.20 -6.97 -1.79
N ASN A 37 14.79 -7.46 -0.71
CA ASN A 37 15.78 -8.53 -0.75
C ASN A 37 15.19 -9.93 -0.58
N ASN A 38 13.97 -10.03 -0.07
CA ASN A 38 13.34 -11.31 0.20
C ASN A 38 11.91 -11.31 -0.34
N LYS A 39 11.69 -12.04 -1.43
CA LYS A 39 10.38 -12.11 -2.08
C LYS A 39 9.29 -12.72 -1.19
N LYS A 40 9.68 -13.45 -0.13
CA LYS A 40 8.73 -14.03 0.83
C LYS A 40 8.35 -13.03 1.93
N ALA A 41 9.12 -11.96 2.10
CA ALA A 41 8.80 -10.93 3.07
C ALA A 41 7.79 -9.98 2.44
N THR A 42 6.62 -9.87 3.06
CA THR A 42 5.57 -8.94 2.62
C THR A 42 5.35 -7.87 3.67
N PRO A 43 5.06 -6.63 3.27
CA PRO A 43 4.71 -5.59 4.23
C PRO A 43 3.48 -5.99 5.04
N THR A 44 3.51 -5.68 6.35
CA THR A 44 2.33 -5.88 7.20
C THR A 44 1.27 -4.83 6.86
N ARG A 45 0.04 -5.07 7.31
CA ARG A 45 -1.05 -4.12 7.18
C ARG A 45 -0.66 -2.74 7.72
N GLU A 46 -0.09 -2.72 8.92
CA GLU A 46 0.34 -1.48 9.55
C GLU A 46 1.41 -0.76 8.73
N SER A 47 2.38 -1.50 8.20
CA SER A 47 3.42 -0.93 7.34
C SER A 47 2.83 -0.34 6.06
N ILE A 48 1.87 -1.02 5.43
CA ILE A 48 1.19 -0.51 4.23
C ILE A 48 0.47 0.80 4.55
N GLU A 49 -0.26 0.86 5.65
CA GLU A 49 -0.96 2.07 6.07
C GLU A 49 0.01 3.23 6.31
N ASN A 50 1.13 2.95 6.97
CA ASN A 50 2.17 3.94 7.26
C ASN A 50 2.84 4.45 5.99
N VAL A 51 3.14 3.56 5.06
CA VAL A 51 3.74 3.93 3.77
C VAL A 51 2.76 4.76 2.94
N CYS A 52 1.50 4.39 2.90
CA CYS A 52 0.48 5.15 2.19
C CYS A 52 0.36 6.56 2.75
N SER A 53 0.36 6.68 4.07
CA SER A 53 0.32 7.99 4.74
C SER A 53 1.54 8.83 4.37
N ALA A 54 2.73 8.23 4.40
CA ALA A 54 3.98 8.93 4.06
C ALA A 54 4.00 9.39 2.59
N LEU A 55 3.49 8.56 1.70
CA LEU A 55 3.44 8.87 0.26
C LEU A 55 2.27 9.77 -0.12
N GLY A 56 1.33 9.99 0.78
CA GLY A 56 0.16 10.83 0.51
C GLY A 56 -0.86 10.18 -0.39
N VAL A 57 -0.95 8.85 -0.36
CA VAL A 57 -1.93 8.09 -1.17
C VAL A 57 -2.82 7.27 -0.25
N SER A 58 -4.01 6.92 -0.74
CA SER A 58 -4.89 6.02 0.00
C SER A 58 -4.45 4.57 -0.20
N VAL A 59 -4.83 3.69 0.73
CA VAL A 59 -4.55 2.26 0.61
C VAL A 59 -5.19 1.70 -0.66
N ILE A 60 -6.40 2.12 -0.96
CA ILE A 60 -7.11 1.70 -2.18
C ILE A 60 -6.34 2.12 -3.43
N SER A 61 -5.87 3.37 -3.46
CA SER A 61 -5.07 3.88 -4.57
C SER A 61 -3.74 3.11 -4.71
N MET A 62 -3.13 2.76 -3.58
CA MET A 62 -1.89 1.97 -3.58
C MET A 62 -2.08 0.63 -4.30
N TYR A 63 -3.24 -0.01 -4.13
CA TYR A 63 -3.53 -1.31 -4.73
C TYR A 63 -4.19 -1.23 -6.11
N ALA A 64 -4.45 -0.04 -6.64
CA ALA A 64 -5.16 0.12 -7.91
C ALA A 64 -4.49 -0.60 -9.09
N ASP A 65 -3.16 -0.63 -9.12
CA ASP A 65 -2.39 -1.26 -10.19
C ASP A 65 -1.85 -2.65 -9.81
N VAL A 66 -2.24 -3.15 -8.64
CA VAL A 66 -1.78 -4.47 -8.18
C VAL A 66 -2.74 -5.52 -8.69
N GLU A 67 -2.21 -6.50 -9.41
CA GLU A 67 -3.02 -7.59 -9.95
C GLU A 67 -3.50 -8.53 -8.83
N ALA A 68 -4.71 -9.06 -8.98
CA ALA A 68 -5.31 -9.93 -7.97
C ALA A 68 -4.43 -11.16 -7.67
N GLY A 69 -3.73 -11.68 -8.67
CA GLY A 69 -2.83 -12.81 -8.49
C GLY A 69 -1.58 -12.50 -7.67
N ASP A 70 -1.24 -11.22 -7.53
CA ASP A 70 -0.09 -10.78 -6.74
C ASP A 70 -0.45 -10.42 -5.30
N LEU A 71 -1.74 -10.48 -4.94
CA LEU A 71 -2.20 -10.16 -3.60
C LEU A 71 -2.03 -11.35 -2.65
N THR A 72 -1.53 -11.07 -1.45
CA THR A 72 -1.49 -12.07 -0.38
C THR A 72 -2.86 -12.18 0.27
N ALA A 73 -3.08 -13.24 1.04
CA ALA A 73 -4.32 -13.42 1.80
C ALA A 73 -4.56 -12.25 2.75
N GLU A 74 -3.50 -11.75 3.40
CA GLU A 74 -3.59 -10.59 4.30
C GLU A 74 -3.98 -9.33 3.57
N GLU A 75 -3.46 -9.12 2.36
CA GLU A 75 -3.79 -7.95 1.54
C GLU A 75 -5.24 -8.01 1.07
N ILE A 76 -5.72 -9.18 0.72
CA ILE A 76 -7.12 -9.38 0.36
C ILE A 76 -8.03 -9.04 1.54
N GLU A 77 -7.69 -9.52 2.74
CA GLU A 77 -8.43 -9.19 3.96
C GLU A 77 -8.44 -7.68 4.22
N LEU A 78 -7.30 -7.03 4.04
CA LEU A 78 -7.20 -5.58 4.22
C LEU A 78 -8.16 -4.84 3.29
N LEU A 79 -8.17 -5.18 2.02
CA LEU A 79 -9.04 -4.54 1.04
C LEU A 79 -10.52 -4.82 1.33
N GLU A 80 -10.85 -6.04 1.75
CA GLU A 80 -12.21 -6.39 2.15
C GLU A 80 -12.67 -5.60 3.38
N ALA A 81 -11.76 -5.39 4.35
CA ALA A 81 -12.06 -4.59 5.53
C ALA A 81 -12.44 -3.16 5.16
N PHE A 82 -11.74 -2.55 4.18
CA PHE A 82 -12.09 -1.21 3.71
C PHE A 82 -13.44 -1.17 3.02
N ARG A 83 -13.85 -2.25 2.37
CA ARG A 83 -15.16 -2.35 1.71
C ARG A 83 -16.30 -2.47 2.71
N LYS A 84 -16.03 -3.05 3.89
CA LYS A 84 -17.04 -3.34 4.90
C LYS A 84 -17.30 -2.21 5.89
N ILE A 85 -16.50 -1.15 5.89
CA ILE A 85 -16.69 -0.05 6.84
C ILE A 85 -17.78 0.89 6.31
N PRO A 86 -18.97 0.89 6.91
CA PRO A 86 -20.09 1.68 6.39
C PRO A 86 -20.15 3.07 7.02
N ASP A 87 -19.12 3.87 6.92
CA ASP A 87 -19.18 5.22 7.43
C ASP A 87 -19.00 6.25 6.31
N LYS A 88 -19.23 7.53 6.63
CA LYS A 88 -19.16 8.60 5.65
C LYS A 88 -17.77 8.79 5.06
N LYS A 89 -16.73 8.46 5.78
CA LYS A 89 -15.35 8.53 5.27
C LYS A 89 -15.11 7.47 4.22
N ASN A 90 -15.74 6.32 4.41
CA ASN A 90 -15.64 5.23 3.44
C ASN A 90 -16.54 5.41 2.25
N ALA A 91 -17.61 6.22 2.36
CA ALA A 91 -18.43 6.54 1.22
C ALA A 91 -17.61 7.22 0.12
N ILE A 92 -16.66 8.08 0.50
CA ILE A 92 -15.75 8.72 -0.45
C ILE A 92 -14.81 7.69 -1.06
N ALA A 93 -14.23 6.81 -0.26
CA ALA A 93 -13.34 5.75 -0.73
C ALA A 93 -14.08 4.76 -1.62
N LEU A 94 -15.30 4.39 -1.26
CA LEU A 94 -16.14 3.50 -2.05
C LEU A 94 -16.57 4.13 -3.36
N SER A 95 -16.89 5.42 -3.34
CA SER A 95 -17.22 6.17 -4.57
C SER A 95 -16.03 6.19 -5.52
N THR A 96 -14.84 6.40 -5.01
CA THR A 96 -13.61 6.36 -5.78
C THR A 96 -13.38 4.97 -6.36
N LEU A 97 -13.61 3.94 -5.56
CA LEU A 97 -13.47 2.56 -5.99
C LEU A 97 -14.47 2.20 -7.08
N LYS A 98 -15.72 2.63 -6.94
CA LYS A 98 -16.75 2.43 -7.97
C LYS A 98 -16.40 3.15 -9.26
N ALA A 99 -15.93 4.38 -9.16
CA ALA A 99 -15.50 5.13 -10.34
C ALA A 99 -14.35 4.45 -11.06
N MET A 100 -13.47 3.78 -10.33
CA MET A 100 -12.36 3.03 -10.92
C MET A 100 -12.78 1.68 -11.50
N SER A 101 -13.86 1.08 -10.99
CA SER A 101 -14.36 -0.22 -11.46
C SER A 101 -15.39 -0.10 -12.57
N GLU A 102 -15.93 1.06 -12.77
CA GLU A 102 -16.89 1.36 -13.84
C GLU A 102 -16.19 2.01 -15.02
#